data_8e47b5ad1038d8fe13b62acc00ba2182
#
_entry.id   8e47b5ad1038d8fe13b62acc00ba2182
#
_cell.length_a   1.000
_cell.length_b   1.000
_cell.length_c   1.000
_cell.angle_alpha   90.00
_cell.angle_beta   90.00
_cell.angle_gamma   90.00
#
_symmetry.space_group_name_H-M   'P 1'
#
loop_
_entity.id
_entity.type
_entity.pdbx_description
1 polymer ?
#
loop_
_entity_poly.entity_id
_entity_poly.type
_entity_poly.pdbx_seq_one_letter_code
_entity_poly.pdbx_strand_id
1 'polypeptide(L)'
;MCDGQLSRAPEQKDLNGDTCPICHGEEWVYERDENGVEYAAPCKCRERKVMDRRLRFAELPDSLKEIRLNTFNLRRYTRDESREIAAVACRGVKFYLENLDAMLEKGMGLYLWSEEKGSGKTRMAASIANALMLEHGIQVKFATSLNILQEIKSTWGQSGNKQQEGYLLDALQTVKVLVIDDFGTEEAKDWIREKFYQILNERYLNKLPTILTSNFPLDGLNYDRRITNRLQENTFQIHFPEESVRETIAKENAEYMLNSMVG
;
A
#
# COMPACT_ATOMS: atom_id res chain seq x y z
N MET A 1 1.18 -27.51 -51.28
CA MET A 1 1.56 -28.26 -50.06
C MET A 1 2.71 -27.51 -49.42
N CYS A 2 2.42 -26.72 -48.45
CA CYS A 2 3.41 -26.13 -47.51
C CYS A 2 2.69 -26.03 -46.16
N ASP A 3 2.83 -27.12 -45.38
CA ASP A 3 2.36 -27.17 -43.99
C ASP A 3 3.26 -26.30 -43.14
N GLY A 4 2.76 -25.13 -42.77
CA GLY A 4 3.37 -24.28 -41.76
C GLY A 4 2.87 -24.65 -40.37
N GLN A 5 3.56 -25.57 -39.70
CA GLN A 5 3.36 -25.82 -38.28
C GLN A 5 3.81 -24.58 -37.50
N LEU A 6 2.85 -23.81 -36.97
CA LEU A 6 3.09 -22.80 -35.93
C LEU A 6 3.50 -23.52 -34.62
N SER A 7 4.76 -23.45 -34.31
CA SER A 7 5.32 -23.92 -33.05
C SER A 7 4.70 -23.17 -31.87
N ARG A 8 3.96 -23.90 -31.02
CA ARG A 8 3.46 -23.41 -29.73
C ARG A 8 4.64 -22.99 -28.86
N ALA A 9 4.60 -21.77 -28.39
CA ALA A 9 5.52 -21.29 -27.35
C ALA A 9 5.36 -22.15 -26.07
N PRO A 10 6.45 -22.37 -25.30
CA PRO A 10 6.41 -23.23 -24.12
C PRO A 10 5.47 -22.63 -23.06
N GLU A 11 4.62 -23.49 -22.50
CA GLU A 11 3.75 -23.20 -21.37
C GLU A 11 4.58 -22.68 -20.17
N GLN A 12 4.49 -21.41 -19.88
CA GLN A 12 4.93 -20.89 -18.58
C GLN A 12 3.93 -21.37 -17.52
N LYS A 13 4.29 -22.43 -16.82
CA LYS A 13 3.59 -22.86 -15.61
C LYS A 13 3.73 -21.76 -14.55
N ASP A 14 2.65 -21.07 -14.26
CA ASP A 14 2.57 -20.22 -13.06
C ASP A 14 2.77 -21.11 -11.83
N LEU A 15 3.65 -20.67 -10.92
CA LEU A 15 4.07 -21.39 -9.69
C LEU A 15 2.91 -21.71 -8.71
N ASN A 16 1.67 -21.33 -9.01
CA ASN A 16 0.48 -21.49 -8.15
C ASN A 16 -0.69 -22.28 -8.79
N GLY A 17 -0.47 -23.08 -9.81
CA GLY A 17 -1.44 -24.14 -10.17
C GLY A 17 -2.81 -23.72 -10.77
N ASP A 18 -3.16 -22.45 -10.84
CA ASP A 18 -4.46 -21.96 -11.31
C ASP A 18 -4.41 -21.45 -12.76
N THR A 19 -4.25 -22.34 -13.70
CA THR A 19 -4.45 -22.01 -15.13
C THR A 19 -5.95 -21.86 -15.38
N CYS A 20 -6.39 -20.70 -15.86
CA CYS A 20 -7.79 -20.47 -16.18
C CYS A 20 -8.27 -21.50 -17.22
N PRO A 21 -9.35 -22.25 -16.97
CA PRO A 21 -9.83 -23.29 -17.90
C PRO A 21 -10.40 -22.74 -19.21
N ILE A 22 -10.66 -21.42 -19.30
CA ILE A 22 -11.25 -20.77 -20.47
C ILE A 22 -10.16 -20.27 -21.42
N CYS A 23 -9.17 -19.51 -20.92
CA CYS A 23 -8.11 -18.90 -21.75
C CYS A 23 -6.75 -19.59 -21.59
N HIS A 24 -6.65 -20.65 -20.81
CA HIS A 24 -5.40 -21.40 -20.57
C HIS A 24 -4.20 -20.52 -20.19
N GLY A 25 -4.45 -19.38 -19.54
CA GLY A 25 -3.40 -18.47 -19.08
C GLY A 25 -3.19 -17.23 -19.96
N GLU A 26 -3.75 -17.18 -21.16
CA GLU A 26 -3.54 -16.09 -22.13
C GLU A 26 -4.25 -14.78 -21.78
N GLU A 27 -5.24 -14.82 -20.87
CA GLU A 27 -6.07 -13.68 -20.44
C GLU A 27 -6.99 -13.09 -21.52
N TRP A 28 -7.01 -13.68 -22.72
CA TRP A 28 -7.85 -13.33 -23.85
C TRP A 28 -8.60 -14.57 -24.35
N VAL A 29 -9.77 -14.34 -24.92
CA VAL A 29 -10.58 -15.34 -25.61
C VAL A 29 -10.98 -14.81 -26.99
N TYR A 30 -11.16 -15.67 -27.95
CA TYR A 30 -11.66 -15.30 -29.29
C TYR A 30 -13.17 -15.51 -29.31
N GLU A 31 -13.90 -14.45 -29.59
CA GLU A 31 -15.35 -14.45 -29.75
C GLU A 31 -15.70 -14.08 -31.19
N ARG A 32 -16.92 -14.45 -31.64
CA ARG A 32 -17.43 -14.05 -32.95
C ARG A 32 -18.59 -13.11 -32.79
N ASP A 33 -18.60 -12.04 -33.57
CA ASP A 33 -19.73 -11.13 -33.65
C ASP A 33 -20.89 -11.71 -34.44
N GLU A 34 -22.00 -10.98 -34.52
CA GLU A 34 -23.22 -11.37 -35.28
C GLU A 34 -22.94 -11.54 -36.79
N ASN A 35 -21.84 -11.01 -37.31
CA ASN A 35 -21.42 -11.13 -38.72
C ASN A 35 -20.39 -12.26 -38.93
N GLY A 36 -20.04 -13.01 -37.87
CA GLY A 36 -19.09 -14.11 -37.90
C GLY A 36 -17.61 -13.68 -37.86
N VAL A 37 -17.32 -12.41 -37.60
CA VAL A 37 -15.96 -11.90 -37.49
C VAL A 37 -15.38 -12.25 -36.13
N GLU A 38 -14.21 -12.88 -36.11
CA GLU A 38 -13.50 -13.20 -34.86
C GLU A 38 -12.79 -11.95 -34.31
N TYR A 39 -12.96 -11.72 -33.02
CA TYR A 39 -12.27 -10.66 -32.28
C TYR A 39 -11.77 -11.16 -30.94
N ALA A 40 -10.67 -10.57 -30.44
CA ALA A 40 -10.12 -10.89 -29.12
C ALA A 40 -10.88 -10.12 -28.04
N ALA A 41 -11.50 -10.84 -27.10
CA ALA A 41 -12.16 -10.30 -25.92
C ALA A 41 -11.36 -10.62 -24.64
N PRO A 42 -11.38 -9.76 -23.62
CA PRO A 42 -10.71 -10.05 -22.35
C PRO A 42 -11.41 -11.23 -21.65
N CYS A 43 -10.63 -12.24 -21.24
CA CYS A 43 -11.17 -13.32 -20.44
C CYS A 43 -11.62 -12.84 -19.06
N LYS A 44 -12.68 -13.42 -18.51
CA LYS A 44 -13.19 -13.10 -17.15
C LYS A 44 -12.13 -13.24 -16.05
N CYS A 45 -11.11 -14.08 -16.24
CA CYS A 45 -10.01 -14.22 -15.29
C CYS A 45 -9.05 -13.02 -15.27
N ARG A 46 -9.06 -12.18 -16.30
CA ARG A 46 -8.10 -11.08 -16.48
C ARG A 46 -8.18 -10.04 -15.36
N GLU A 47 -9.38 -9.64 -14.97
CA GLU A 47 -9.57 -8.67 -13.89
C GLU A 47 -8.95 -9.18 -12.57
N ARG A 48 -9.22 -10.47 -12.21
CA ARG A 48 -8.62 -11.10 -11.04
C ARG A 48 -7.10 -11.14 -11.13
N LYS A 49 -6.54 -11.53 -12.29
CA LYS A 49 -5.08 -11.60 -12.49
C LYS A 49 -4.40 -10.21 -12.45
N VAL A 50 -5.05 -9.18 -13.01
CA VAL A 50 -4.58 -7.79 -12.90
C VAL A 50 -4.56 -7.36 -11.45
N MET A 51 -5.60 -7.67 -10.69
CA MET A 51 -5.70 -7.42 -9.26
C MET A 51 -4.58 -8.12 -8.48
N ASP A 52 -4.37 -9.41 -8.70
CA ASP A 52 -3.31 -10.20 -8.05
C ASP A 52 -1.92 -9.66 -8.37
N ARG A 53 -1.68 -9.18 -9.60
CA ARG A 53 -0.43 -8.51 -9.97
C ARG A 53 -0.22 -7.19 -9.22
N ARG A 54 -1.28 -6.36 -9.08
CA ARG A 54 -1.23 -5.11 -8.32
C ARG A 54 -0.95 -5.36 -6.85
N LEU A 55 -1.63 -6.34 -6.23
CA LEU A 55 -1.42 -6.70 -4.83
C LEU A 55 0.00 -7.23 -4.58
N ARG A 56 0.55 -8.02 -5.50
CA ARG A 56 1.97 -8.48 -5.41
C ARG A 56 2.95 -7.33 -5.57
N PHE A 57 2.70 -6.42 -6.50
CA PHE A 57 3.55 -5.23 -6.68
C PHE A 57 3.54 -4.33 -5.43
N ALA A 58 2.39 -4.24 -4.76
CA ALA A 58 2.24 -3.41 -3.56
C ALA A 58 3.02 -3.91 -2.34
N GLU A 59 3.44 -5.18 -2.33
CA GLU A 59 4.14 -5.82 -1.18
C GLU A 59 3.37 -5.73 0.15
N LEU A 60 2.04 -5.64 0.07
CA LEU A 60 1.19 -5.68 1.25
C LEU A 60 1.33 -7.04 1.96
N PRO A 61 1.56 -7.06 3.29
CA PRO A 61 1.47 -8.28 4.07
C PRO A 61 0.12 -8.99 3.86
N ASP A 62 0.11 -10.33 3.85
CA ASP A 62 -1.10 -11.11 3.58
C ASP A 62 -2.25 -10.75 4.52
N SER A 63 -1.95 -10.49 5.80
CA SER A 63 -2.92 -10.04 6.81
C SER A 63 -3.57 -8.69 6.50
N LEU A 64 -3.00 -7.89 5.61
CA LEU A 64 -3.49 -6.57 5.23
C LEU A 64 -4.18 -6.53 3.86
N LYS A 65 -4.04 -7.57 3.03
CA LYS A 65 -4.59 -7.60 1.66
C LYS A 65 -6.12 -7.54 1.61
N GLU A 66 -6.79 -8.09 2.62
CA GLU A 66 -8.25 -8.14 2.68
C GLU A 66 -8.89 -7.00 3.48
N ILE A 67 -8.09 -6.12 4.09
CA ILE A 67 -8.59 -5.02 4.88
C ILE A 67 -9.26 -3.99 3.97
N ARG A 68 -10.44 -3.52 4.37
CA ARG A 68 -11.25 -2.51 3.66
C ARG A 68 -11.65 -1.39 4.62
N LEU A 69 -11.95 -0.22 4.09
CA LEU A 69 -12.40 0.94 4.88
C LEU A 69 -13.68 0.64 5.68
N ASN A 70 -14.63 -0.07 5.09
CA ASN A 70 -15.88 -0.45 5.75
C ASN A 70 -15.68 -1.46 6.90
N THR A 71 -14.51 -2.10 7.00
CA THR A 71 -14.16 -2.99 8.11
C THR A 71 -13.46 -2.27 9.27
N PHE A 72 -13.28 -0.95 9.17
CA PHE A 72 -12.70 -0.15 10.26
C PHE A 72 -13.74 0.05 11.37
N ASN A 73 -13.52 -0.59 12.52
CA ASN A 73 -14.52 -0.68 13.59
C ASN A 73 -14.24 0.33 14.71
N LEU A 74 -15.04 1.40 14.77
CA LEU A 74 -14.95 2.44 15.79
C LEU A 74 -15.27 1.93 17.21
N ARG A 75 -16.04 0.85 17.34
CA ARG A 75 -16.41 0.28 18.66
C ARG A 75 -15.23 -0.36 19.39
N ARG A 76 -14.10 -0.55 18.70
CA ARG A 76 -12.87 -1.03 19.32
C ARG A 76 -12.17 -0.01 20.21
N TYR A 77 -12.51 1.26 20.06
CA TYR A 77 -12.07 2.30 20.98
C TYR A 77 -13.02 2.35 22.17
N THR A 78 -12.49 2.31 23.38
CA THR A 78 -13.28 2.25 24.62
C THR A 78 -13.69 3.63 25.08
N ARG A 79 -12.84 4.65 24.83
CA ARG A 79 -13.10 6.05 25.21
C ARG A 79 -13.95 6.75 24.14
N ASP A 80 -14.92 7.56 24.58
CA ASP A 80 -15.79 8.33 23.68
C ASP A 80 -14.99 9.31 22.84
N GLU A 81 -14.05 10.03 23.45
CA GLU A 81 -13.14 10.94 22.73
C GLU A 81 -12.37 10.23 21.62
N SER A 82 -11.85 9.03 21.90
CA SER A 82 -11.14 8.22 20.91
C SER A 82 -12.05 7.81 19.76
N ARG A 83 -13.31 7.48 20.03
CA ARG A 83 -14.30 7.18 18.98
C ARG A 83 -14.59 8.39 18.10
N GLU A 84 -14.67 9.58 18.69
CA GLU A 84 -14.89 10.82 17.95
C GLU A 84 -13.69 11.16 17.05
N ILE A 85 -12.46 11.07 17.58
CA ILE A 85 -11.22 11.29 16.81
C ILE A 85 -11.14 10.27 15.66
N ALA A 86 -11.39 8.98 15.92
CA ALA A 86 -11.38 7.95 14.89
C ALA A 86 -12.46 8.20 13.81
N ALA A 87 -13.64 8.68 14.21
CA ALA A 87 -14.69 9.05 13.27
C ALA A 87 -14.29 10.24 12.39
N VAL A 88 -13.60 11.25 12.95
CA VAL A 88 -13.02 12.36 12.18
C VAL A 88 -11.99 11.84 11.19
N ALA A 89 -11.08 10.97 11.63
CA ALA A 89 -10.07 10.35 10.78
C ALA A 89 -10.71 9.58 9.61
N CYS A 90 -11.75 8.78 9.87
CA CYS A 90 -12.50 8.08 8.81
C CYS A 90 -13.13 9.05 7.81
N ARG A 91 -13.72 10.16 8.28
CA ARG A 91 -14.30 11.18 7.38
C ARG A 91 -13.22 11.86 6.53
N GLY A 92 -12.06 12.16 7.10
CA GLY A 92 -10.94 12.74 6.36
C GLY A 92 -10.43 11.82 5.24
N VAL A 93 -10.28 10.53 5.55
CA VAL A 93 -9.89 9.51 4.55
C VAL A 93 -10.96 9.35 3.48
N LYS A 94 -12.23 9.30 3.86
CA LYS A 94 -13.34 9.23 2.90
C LYS A 94 -13.34 10.43 1.97
N PHE A 95 -13.22 11.65 2.50
CA PHE A 95 -13.12 12.86 1.71
C PHE A 95 -11.93 12.81 0.72
N TYR A 96 -10.77 12.33 1.16
CA TYR A 96 -9.59 12.17 0.31
C TYR A 96 -9.88 11.26 -0.88
N LEU A 97 -10.51 10.11 -0.66
CA LEU A 97 -10.84 9.15 -1.72
C LEU A 97 -11.96 9.63 -2.64
N GLU A 98 -12.96 10.32 -2.10
CA GLU A 98 -14.05 10.93 -2.92
C GLU A 98 -13.55 12.06 -3.83
N ASN A 99 -12.42 12.69 -3.47
CA ASN A 99 -11.81 13.77 -4.26
C ASN A 99 -10.46 13.36 -4.86
N LEU A 100 -10.28 12.07 -5.12
CA LEU A 100 -8.99 11.46 -5.45
C LEU A 100 -8.30 12.11 -6.65
N ASP A 101 -9.02 12.39 -7.73
CA ASP A 101 -8.45 12.99 -8.94
C ASP A 101 -7.78 14.35 -8.63
N ALA A 102 -8.44 15.20 -7.85
CA ALA A 102 -7.89 16.48 -7.43
C ALA A 102 -6.68 16.31 -6.49
N MET A 103 -6.69 15.29 -5.63
CA MET A 103 -5.56 14.97 -4.75
C MET A 103 -4.35 14.48 -5.55
N LEU A 104 -4.58 13.63 -6.56
CA LEU A 104 -3.54 13.14 -7.46
C LEU A 104 -2.94 14.25 -8.34
N GLU A 105 -3.76 15.18 -8.84
CA GLU A 105 -3.30 16.32 -9.64
C GLU A 105 -2.39 17.24 -8.83
N LYS A 106 -2.74 17.46 -7.56
CA LYS A 106 -1.97 18.31 -6.64
C LYS A 106 -0.74 17.59 -6.05
N GLY A 107 -0.64 16.25 -6.19
CA GLY A 107 0.37 15.44 -5.49
C GLY A 107 0.12 15.36 -3.99
N MET A 108 -1.12 15.58 -3.54
CA MET A 108 -1.49 15.60 -2.13
C MET A 108 -1.59 14.18 -1.57
N GLY A 109 -0.79 13.87 -0.58
CA GLY A 109 -0.80 12.62 0.18
C GLY A 109 -1.50 12.74 1.54
N LEU A 110 -1.23 11.75 2.41
CA LEU A 110 -1.78 11.71 3.78
C LEU A 110 -0.66 11.48 4.79
N TYR A 111 -0.75 12.12 5.94
CA TYR A 111 0.09 11.86 7.10
C TYR A 111 -0.78 11.43 8.28
N LEU A 112 -0.80 10.11 8.56
CA LEU A 112 -1.63 9.49 9.58
C LEU A 112 -0.77 9.31 10.84
N TRP A 113 -1.09 10.02 11.92
CA TRP A 113 -0.24 10.00 13.10
C TRP A 113 -1.01 9.86 14.43
N SER A 114 -0.32 9.34 15.43
CA SER A 114 -0.72 9.27 16.84
C SER A 114 0.51 8.80 17.60
N GLU A 115 0.77 9.33 18.77
CA GLU A 115 1.87 8.91 19.63
C GLU A 115 1.62 7.49 20.17
N GLU A 116 0.36 7.07 20.25
CA GLU A 116 -0.03 5.76 20.72
C GLU A 116 0.17 4.68 19.61
N LYS A 117 0.86 3.61 19.99
CA LYS A 117 1.06 2.43 19.14
C LYS A 117 -0.20 1.56 19.15
N GLY A 118 -0.59 1.08 17.96
CA GLY A 118 -1.78 0.23 17.86
C GLY A 118 -3.10 0.99 17.75
N SER A 119 -3.05 2.30 17.52
CA SER A 119 -4.22 3.18 17.33
C SER A 119 -4.95 3.01 15.99
N GLY A 120 -4.51 2.10 15.10
CA GLY A 120 -5.19 1.80 13.84
C GLY A 120 -4.59 2.45 12.58
N LYS A 121 -3.53 3.25 12.68
CA LYS A 121 -2.86 3.94 11.56
C LYS A 121 -2.49 3.01 10.39
N THR A 122 -1.71 1.96 10.65
CA THR A 122 -1.30 0.95 9.65
C THR A 122 -2.50 0.30 8.99
N ARG A 123 -3.53 -0.05 9.77
CA ARG A 123 -4.77 -0.65 9.25
C ARG A 123 -5.48 0.33 8.29
N MET A 124 -5.55 1.61 8.64
CA MET A 124 -6.14 2.63 7.79
C MET A 124 -5.32 2.84 6.52
N ALA A 125 -3.98 2.94 6.61
CA ALA A 125 -3.10 3.07 5.44
C ALA A 125 -3.26 1.88 4.48
N ALA A 126 -3.33 0.64 5.00
CA ALA A 126 -3.60 -0.55 4.22
C ALA A 126 -5.01 -0.53 3.57
N SER A 127 -6.03 -0.04 4.30
CA SER A 127 -7.37 0.12 3.74
C SER A 127 -7.40 1.10 2.57
N ILE A 128 -6.67 2.22 2.69
CA ILE A 128 -6.52 3.22 1.62
C ILE A 128 -5.77 2.60 0.43
N ALA A 129 -4.64 1.91 0.67
CA ALA A 129 -3.88 1.24 -0.37
C ALA A 129 -4.74 0.25 -1.16
N ASN A 130 -5.53 -0.57 -0.46
CA ASN A 130 -6.47 -1.50 -1.08
C ASN A 130 -7.55 -0.77 -1.90
N ALA A 131 -8.16 0.29 -1.37
CA ALA A 131 -9.16 1.08 -2.12
C ALA A 131 -8.55 1.66 -3.40
N LEU A 132 -7.37 2.28 -3.32
CA LEU A 132 -6.66 2.83 -4.48
C LEU A 132 -6.38 1.77 -5.55
N MET A 133 -5.95 0.57 -5.14
CA MET A 133 -5.65 -0.51 -6.09
C MET A 133 -6.91 -1.17 -6.66
N LEU A 134 -7.89 -1.46 -5.82
CA LEU A 134 -9.02 -2.32 -6.16
C LEU A 134 -10.17 -1.53 -6.79
N GLU A 135 -10.45 -0.35 -6.29
CA GLU A 135 -11.59 0.48 -6.71
C GLU A 135 -11.18 1.50 -7.79
N HIS A 136 -9.95 2.07 -7.67
CA HIS A 136 -9.47 3.11 -8.58
C HIS A 136 -8.40 2.63 -9.57
N GLY A 137 -7.92 1.39 -9.46
CA GLY A 137 -6.94 0.84 -10.39
C GLY A 137 -5.55 1.47 -10.35
N ILE A 138 -5.21 2.19 -9.27
CA ILE A 138 -3.96 2.92 -9.12
C ILE A 138 -2.85 1.97 -8.66
N GLN A 139 -1.64 2.15 -9.18
CA GLN A 139 -0.46 1.44 -8.69
C GLN A 139 -0.02 2.02 -7.35
N VAL A 140 0.06 1.15 -6.35
CA VAL A 140 0.52 1.49 -4.99
C VAL A 140 1.71 0.61 -4.64
N LYS A 141 2.73 1.20 -4.01
CA LYS A 141 3.80 0.48 -3.31
C LYS A 141 3.61 0.70 -1.81
N PHE A 142 3.57 -0.38 -1.04
CA PHE A 142 3.46 -0.34 0.42
C PHE A 142 4.73 -0.92 1.03
N ALA A 143 5.38 -0.19 1.91
CA ALA A 143 6.57 -0.66 2.63
C ALA A 143 6.66 0.01 4.00
N THR A 144 7.24 -0.67 4.98
CA THR A 144 7.64 -0.02 6.23
C THR A 144 8.94 0.77 6.00
N SER A 145 9.15 1.84 6.77
CA SER A 145 10.41 2.59 6.72
C SER A 145 11.62 1.67 6.96
N LEU A 146 11.48 0.72 7.86
CA LEU A 146 12.53 -0.25 8.16
C LEU A 146 12.84 -1.18 6.98
N ASN A 147 11.81 -1.69 6.29
CA ASN A 147 12.00 -2.56 5.12
C ASN A 147 12.71 -1.82 3.99
N ILE A 148 12.32 -0.56 3.72
CA ILE A 148 13.02 0.29 2.73
C ILE A 148 14.51 0.38 3.06
N LEU A 149 14.85 0.64 4.33
CA LEU A 149 16.23 0.78 4.76
C LEU A 149 17.02 -0.54 4.72
N GLN A 150 16.36 -1.66 5.04
CA GLN A 150 16.98 -2.99 4.95
C GLN A 150 17.28 -3.36 3.49
N GLU A 151 16.35 -3.09 2.58
CA GLU A 151 16.56 -3.31 1.15
C GLU A 151 17.70 -2.42 0.61
N ILE A 152 17.75 -1.14 0.96
CA ILE A 152 18.86 -0.25 0.59
C ILE A 152 20.19 -0.80 1.13
N LYS A 153 20.25 -1.23 2.41
CA LYS A 153 21.46 -1.81 2.99
C LYS A 153 21.89 -3.12 2.34
N SER A 154 20.94 -3.96 1.91
CA SER A 154 21.23 -5.23 1.25
C SER A 154 22.01 -5.05 -0.05
N THR A 155 21.91 -3.87 -0.67
CA THR A 155 22.65 -3.51 -1.89
C THR A 155 24.11 -3.10 -1.61
N TRP A 156 24.48 -2.90 -0.33
CA TRP A 156 25.84 -2.50 0.05
C TRP A 156 26.74 -3.72 0.24
N GLY A 157 27.96 -3.68 -0.26
CA GLY A 157 28.99 -4.67 0.04
C GLY A 157 29.19 -5.81 -0.97
N GLN A 158 28.46 -5.86 -2.08
CA GLN A 158 28.76 -6.76 -3.20
C GLN A 158 29.09 -5.96 -4.46
N SER A 159 30.16 -6.33 -5.14
CA SER A 159 30.58 -5.69 -6.39
C SER A 159 29.51 -5.89 -7.46
N GLY A 160 28.73 -4.86 -7.74
CA GLY A 160 27.66 -4.88 -8.76
C GLY A 160 26.31 -4.32 -8.31
N ASN A 161 26.07 -4.04 -7.02
CA ASN A 161 24.74 -3.74 -6.49
C ASN A 161 24.30 -2.26 -6.55
N LYS A 162 25.11 -1.32 -7.04
CA LYS A 162 24.65 0.07 -7.31
C LYS A 162 23.45 0.12 -8.24
N GLN A 163 23.38 -0.83 -9.17
CA GLN A 163 22.28 -0.94 -10.11
C GLN A 163 20.98 -1.40 -9.42
N GLN A 164 21.08 -2.31 -8.45
CA GLN A 164 19.92 -2.77 -7.66
C GLN A 164 19.37 -1.68 -6.73
N GLU A 165 20.27 -0.91 -6.07
CA GLU A 165 19.87 0.26 -5.30
C GLU A 165 19.14 1.28 -6.19
N GLY A 166 19.67 1.53 -7.39
CA GLY A 166 19.06 2.41 -8.38
C GLY A 166 17.63 1.95 -8.74
N TYR A 167 17.43 0.68 -9.03
CA TYR A 167 16.09 0.13 -9.32
C TYR A 167 15.11 0.24 -8.14
N LEU A 168 15.58 -0.02 -6.91
CA LEU A 168 14.73 0.12 -5.72
C LEU A 168 14.31 1.57 -5.51
N LEU A 169 15.28 2.51 -5.57
CA LEU A 169 15.00 3.93 -5.41
C LEU A 169 14.07 4.43 -6.53
N ASP A 170 14.31 4.04 -7.77
CA ASP A 170 13.46 4.38 -8.91
C ASP A 170 12.02 3.88 -8.69
N ALA A 171 11.84 2.63 -8.25
CA ALA A 171 10.51 2.08 -7.96
C ALA A 171 9.77 2.85 -6.85
N LEU A 172 10.48 3.30 -5.80
CA LEU A 172 9.90 4.10 -4.72
C LEU A 172 9.60 5.54 -5.14
N GLN A 173 10.43 6.10 -6.02
CA GLN A 173 10.31 7.47 -6.50
C GLN A 173 9.23 7.64 -7.56
N THR A 174 9.00 6.63 -8.41
CA THR A 174 8.15 6.74 -9.60
C THR A 174 6.76 6.12 -9.45
N VAL A 175 6.54 5.21 -8.48
CA VAL A 175 5.20 4.62 -8.26
C VAL A 175 4.14 5.70 -8.04
N LYS A 176 2.94 5.52 -8.60
CA LYS A 176 1.89 6.54 -8.55
C LYS A 176 1.54 6.95 -7.12
N VAL A 177 1.36 6.00 -6.21
CA VAL A 177 1.19 6.26 -4.77
C VAL A 177 2.14 5.38 -3.97
N LEU A 178 2.89 5.99 -3.06
CA LEU A 178 3.77 5.29 -2.11
C LEU A 178 3.15 5.35 -0.71
N VAL A 179 3.06 4.22 -0.05
CA VAL A 179 2.70 4.14 1.38
C VAL A 179 3.95 3.75 2.16
N ILE A 180 4.35 4.60 3.10
CA ILE A 180 5.45 4.33 4.05
C ILE A 180 4.86 4.17 5.43
N ASP A 181 4.87 2.94 5.94
CA ASP A 181 4.37 2.63 7.28
C ASP A 181 5.48 2.78 8.34
N ASP A 182 5.10 3.21 9.54
CA ASP A 182 5.98 3.44 10.69
C ASP A 182 7.13 4.42 10.42
N PHE A 183 6.89 5.50 9.65
CA PHE A 183 7.86 6.53 9.33
C PHE A 183 8.29 7.32 10.58
N GLY A 184 9.61 7.53 10.73
CA GLY A 184 10.18 8.30 11.86
C GLY A 184 10.50 7.44 13.09
N THR A 185 10.33 6.11 13.03
CA THR A 185 10.68 5.20 14.13
C THR A 185 12.13 4.73 14.08
N GLU A 186 12.80 4.92 12.97
CA GLU A 186 14.20 4.59 12.76
C GLU A 186 15.15 5.59 13.42
N GLU A 187 16.32 5.10 13.87
CA GLU A 187 17.40 5.99 14.27
C GLU A 187 17.81 6.89 13.11
N ALA A 188 17.63 8.19 13.25
CA ALA A 188 17.90 9.16 12.19
C ALA A 188 19.41 9.38 11.97
N LYS A 189 20.11 8.36 11.41
CA LYS A 189 21.49 8.47 10.92
C LYS A 189 21.50 9.31 9.64
N ASP A 190 22.61 9.98 9.35
CA ASP A 190 22.71 10.92 8.21
C ASP A 190 22.37 10.26 6.87
N TRP A 191 22.85 9.03 6.63
CA TRP A 191 22.53 8.31 5.41
C TRP A 191 21.03 7.96 5.27
N ILE A 192 20.33 7.71 6.40
CA ILE A 192 18.88 7.44 6.43
C ILE A 192 18.12 8.71 6.03
N ARG A 193 18.50 9.85 6.63
CA ARG A 193 17.94 11.16 6.30
C ARG A 193 18.14 11.49 4.81
N GLU A 194 19.35 11.22 4.30
CA GLU A 194 19.66 11.45 2.90
C GLU A 194 18.80 10.58 1.96
N LYS A 195 18.62 9.28 2.25
CA LYS A 195 17.81 8.39 1.43
C LYS A 195 16.33 8.76 1.43
N PHE A 196 15.75 9.03 2.59
CA PHE A 196 14.36 9.49 2.65
C PHE A 196 14.20 10.88 2.03
N TYR A 197 15.18 11.78 2.18
CA TYR A 197 15.16 13.05 1.46
C TYR A 197 15.14 12.83 -0.05
N GLN A 198 15.99 11.97 -0.58
CA GLN A 198 16.05 11.65 -2.01
C GLN A 198 14.70 11.11 -2.51
N ILE A 199 14.10 10.14 -1.80
CA ILE A 199 12.81 9.56 -2.19
C ILE A 199 11.70 10.61 -2.14
N LEU A 200 11.53 11.28 -1.00
CA LEU A 200 10.41 12.21 -0.78
C LEU A 200 10.54 13.49 -1.62
N ASN A 201 11.78 13.98 -1.85
CA ASN A 201 12.01 15.14 -2.70
C ASN A 201 11.65 14.87 -4.16
N GLU A 202 12.06 13.73 -4.71
CA GLU A 202 11.72 13.35 -6.09
C GLU A 202 10.21 13.22 -6.28
N ARG A 203 9.52 12.59 -5.32
CA ARG A 203 8.06 12.46 -5.34
C ARG A 203 7.36 13.81 -5.23
N TYR A 204 7.87 14.71 -4.37
CA TYR A 204 7.36 16.07 -4.23
C TYR A 204 7.45 16.85 -5.56
N LEU A 205 8.62 16.81 -6.21
CA LEU A 205 8.85 17.51 -7.49
C LEU A 205 7.94 16.98 -8.62
N ASN A 206 7.68 15.67 -8.62
CA ASN A 206 6.85 14.99 -9.62
C ASN A 206 5.36 14.92 -9.25
N LYS A 207 4.95 15.59 -8.16
CA LYS A 207 3.56 15.57 -7.66
C LYS A 207 3.01 14.15 -7.49
N LEU A 208 3.81 13.27 -6.91
CA LEU A 208 3.41 11.89 -6.61
C LEU A 208 2.99 11.77 -5.14
N PRO A 209 1.72 11.48 -4.83
CA PRO A 209 1.23 11.40 -3.46
C PRO A 209 1.99 10.35 -2.64
N THR A 210 2.32 10.71 -1.41
CA THR A 210 2.89 9.80 -0.42
C THR A 210 1.98 9.73 0.80
N ILE A 211 1.64 8.52 1.23
CA ILE A 211 0.86 8.25 2.44
C ILE A 211 1.83 7.73 3.49
N LEU A 212 1.88 8.40 4.63
CA LEU A 212 2.76 8.02 5.72
C LEU A 212 1.94 7.69 6.96
N THR A 213 2.37 6.68 7.71
CA THR A 213 1.95 6.51 9.10
C THR A 213 3.12 6.81 10.01
N SER A 214 2.87 7.43 11.16
CA SER A 214 3.91 7.79 12.12
C SER A 214 3.42 7.73 13.56
N ASN A 215 4.36 7.48 14.47
CA ASN A 215 4.13 7.62 15.92
C ASN A 215 4.50 9.01 16.42
N PHE A 216 4.77 9.95 15.53
CA PHE A 216 5.15 11.32 15.86
C PHE A 216 4.27 12.31 15.07
N PRO A 217 3.88 13.45 15.66
CA PRO A 217 3.38 14.57 14.87
C PRO A 217 4.50 15.06 13.92
N LEU A 218 4.13 15.76 12.88
CA LEU A 218 5.07 16.14 11.82
C LEU A 218 6.23 17.01 12.31
N ASP A 219 5.96 17.88 13.28
CA ASP A 219 6.94 18.74 13.95
C ASP A 219 7.80 18.01 14.99
N GLY A 220 7.37 16.84 15.45
CA GLY A 220 8.11 15.94 16.32
C GLY A 220 9.06 14.98 15.60
N LEU A 221 9.07 14.95 14.27
CA LEU A 221 9.96 14.10 13.50
C LEU A 221 11.43 14.55 13.61
N ASN A 222 12.32 13.60 13.91
CA ASN A 222 13.76 13.85 13.92
C ASN A 222 14.37 13.81 12.50
N TYR A 223 13.81 14.63 11.60
CA TYR A 223 14.27 14.78 10.22
C TYR A 223 14.65 16.23 9.93
N ASP A 224 15.40 16.42 8.83
CA ASP A 224 15.74 17.75 8.31
C ASP A 224 14.45 18.54 7.98
N ARG A 225 14.46 19.84 8.27
CA ARG A 225 13.34 20.74 7.92
C ARG A 225 12.95 20.70 6.44
N ARG A 226 13.89 20.36 5.57
CA ARG A 226 13.59 20.19 4.14
C ARG A 226 12.60 19.04 3.88
N ILE A 227 12.65 17.97 4.67
CA ILE A 227 11.69 16.86 4.58
C ILE A 227 10.36 17.28 5.20
N THR A 228 10.37 17.77 6.44
CA THR A 228 9.14 18.10 7.18
C THR A 228 8.34 19.20 6.49
N ASN A 229 9.00 20.22 5.93
CA ASN A 229 8.33 21.29 5.18
C ASN A 229 7.61 20.75 3.94
N ARG A 230 8.26 19.83 3.16
CA ARG A 230 7.61 19.21 1.99
C ARG A 230 6.42 18.34 2.38
N LEU A 231 6.56 17.56 3.45
CA LEU A 231 5.46 16.77 3.97
C LEU A 231 4.31 17.66 4.47
N GLN A 232 4.62 18.79 5.11
CA GLN A 232 3.60 19.74 5.53
C GLN A 232 2.86 20.38 4.36
N GLU A 233 3.55 20.63 3.25
CA GLU A 233 2.97 21.26 2.07
C GLU A 233 2.10 20.27 1.27
N ASN A 234 2.53 18.99 1.14
CA ASN A 234 1.89 18.04 0.24
C ASN A 234 1.20 16.86 0.93
N THR A 235 0.95 16.93 2.24
CA THR A 235 0.14 15.93 2.94
C THR A 235 -0.98 16.55 3.77
N PHE A 236 -2.12 15.90 3.78
CA PHE A 236 -3.19 16.20 4.71
C PHE A 236 -2.96 15.39 5.99
N GLN A 237 -2.78 16.10 7.11
CA GLN A 237 -2.50 15.47 8.40
C GLN A 237 -3.79 14.99 9.05
N ILE A 238 -3.81 13.71 9.44
CA ILE A 238 -4.93 13.07 10.13
C ILE A 238 -4.43 12.50 11.45
N HIS A 239 -4.92 13.04 12.55
CA HIS A 239 -4.66 12.54 13.87
C HIS A 239 -5.52 11.31 14.19
N PHE A 240 -4.90 10.27 14.73
CA PHE A 240 -5.54 9.06 15.23
C PHE A 240 -5.65 9.09 16.74
N PRO A 241 -6.59 8.31 17.35
CA PRO A 241 -6.76 8.29 18.80
C PRO A 241 -5.50 7.90 19.54
N GLU A 242 -5.27 8.53 20.70
CA GLU A 242 -4.23 8.13 21.67
C GLU A 242 -4.75 6.97 22.53
N GLU A 243 -5.15 5.88 21.85
CA GLU A 243 -5.68 4.65 22.44
C GLU A 243 -5.30 3.43 21.61
N SER A 244 -4.78 2.39 22.28
CA SER A 244 -4.35 1.16 21.63
C SER A 244 -5.51 0.18 21.42
N VAL A 245 -5.94 -0.02 20.19
CA VAL A 245 -6.90 -1.06 19.81
C VAL A 245 -6.31 -2.47 19.98
N ARG A 246 -4.97 -2.62 19.93
CA ARG A 246 -4.30 -3.92 20.15
C ARG A 246 -4.52 -4.42 21.57
N GLU A 247 -4.51 -3.52 22.56
CA GLU A 247 -4.77 -3.90 23.96
C GLU A 247 -6.21 -4.37 24.16
N THR A 248 -7.18 -3.72 23.52
CA THR A 248 -8.58 -4.14 23.56
C THR A 248 -8.74 -5.54 22.97
N ILE A 249 -8.14 -5.80 21.79
CA ILE A 249 -8.15 -7.13 21.16
C ILE A 249 -7.47 -8.18 22.03
N ALA A 250 -6.35 -7.84 22.66
CA ALA A 250 -5.64 -8.79 23.55
C ALA A 250 -6.50 -9.18 24.76
N LYS A 251 -7.23 -8.23 25.35
CA LYS A 251 -8.19 -8.51 26.44
C LYS A 251 -9.34 -9.39 25.98
N GLU A 252 -9.97 -9.06 24.83
CA GLU A 252 -11.04 -9.89 24.24
C GLU A 252 -10.58 -11.34 24.00
N ASN A 253 -9.36 -11.52 23.45
CA ASN A 253 -8.80 -12.84 23.20
C ASN A 253 -8.50 -13.61 24.51
N ALA A 254 -8.00 -12.94 25.54
CA ALA A 254 -7.73 -13.54 26.84
C ALA A 254 -9.05 -14.00 27.52
N GLU A 255 -10.09 -13.16 27.49
CA GLU A 255 -11.42 -13.50 28.01
C GLU A 255 -12.04 -14.68 27.25
N TYR A 256 -11.93 -14.71 25.92
CA TYR A 256 -12.41 -15.83 25.11
C TYR A 256 -11.72 -17.15 25.49
N MET A 257 -10.37 -17.13 25.63
CA MET A 257 -9.62 -18.31 26.05
C MET A 257 -10.00 -18.80 27.44
N LEU A 258 -10.12 -17.90 28.42
CA LEU A 258 -10.56 -18.25 29.78
C LEU A 258 -11.95 -18.89 29.80
N ASN A 259 -12.91 -18.31 29.09
CA ASN A 259 -14.25 -18.84 29.00
C ASN A 259 -14.30 -20.22 28.30
N SER A 260 -13.43 -20.45 27.31
CA SER A 260 -13.33 -21.73 26.60
C SER A 260 -12.65 -22.83 27.41
N MET A 261 -11.87 -22.48 28.45
CA MET A 261 -11.20 -23.43 29.35
C MET A 261 -12.08 -23.87 30.54
N VAL A 262 -13.15 -23.10 30.84
CA VAL A 262 -14.05 -23.35 32.00
C VAL A 262 -15.34 -24.05 31.58
N GLY A 263 -15.70 -24.07 30.29
CA GLY A 263 -16.83 -24.78 29.70
C GLY A 263 -16.42 -26.15 29.19
#